data_965edc62053aeff2afd32d80303be39f
#
_entry.id   965edc62053aeff2afd32d80303be39f
#
_cell.length_a   1.000
_cell.length_b   1.000
_cell.length_c   1.000
_cell.angle_alpha   90.00
_cell.angle_beta   90.00
_cell.angle_gamma   90.00
#
_symmetry.space_group_name_H-M   'P 1'
#
loop_
_entity.id
_entity.type
_entity.pdbx_description
1 polymer ?
#
loop_
_entity_poly.entity_id
_entity_poly.type
_entity_poly.pdbx_seq_one_letter_code
_entity_poly.pdbx_strand_id
1 'polypeptide(L)'
;RETKLLLLFTGWMFLTTVFAMYPWMAWPQWDKVWRIMLMTFVTMIVINERERVHWLVVVIALSLAFYGVKGGVFVLTGGASHNVRGPNGSFIDDRNSIGLALIMTVPLLWYLRLQLKNVLMRWSMIGAGALTLIAVIGTHSRGALVGLVAMGLFFLMKARNRFSVI
;
A
#
# COMPACT_ATOMS: atom_id res chain seq x y z
N ARG A 1 -23.34 -0.75 -9.87
CA ARG A 1 -23.13 0.65 -10.30
C ARG A 1 -21.64 0.96 -10.47
N GLU A 2 -20.80 0.57 -9.50
CA GLU A 2 -19.37 0.88 -9.47
C GLU A 2 -18.59 0.25 -10.62
N THR A 3 -18.89 -1.00 -10.98
CA THR A 3 -18.25 -1.69 -12.11
C THR A 3 -18.49 -0.96 -13.44
N LYS A 4 -19.70 -0.41 -13.64
CA LYS A 4 -20.04 0.36 -14.86
C LYS A 4 -19.26 1.68 -14.92
N LEU A 5 -19.12 2.38 -13.77
CA LEU A 5 -18.33 3.60 -13.68
C LEU A 5 -16.85 3.33 -13.95
N LEU A 6 -16.34 2.21 -13.43
CA LEU A 6 -14.95 1.80 -13.63
C LEU A 6 -14.67 1.43 -15.09
N LEU A 7 -15.63 0.76 -15.76
CA LEU A 7 -15.56 0.47 -17.20
C LEU A 7 -15.59 1.74 -18.04
N LEU A 8 -16.50 2.67 -17.74
CA LEU A 8 -16.55 3.97 -18.41
C LEU A 8 -15.26 4.75 -18.22
N PHE A 9 -14.71 4.76 -17.02
CA PHE A 9 -13.45 5.43 -16.73
C PHE A 9 -12.28 4.80 -17.50
N THR A 10 -12.20 3.46 -17.53
CA THR A 10 -11.18 2.74 -18.31
C THR A 10 -11.30 3.04 -19.80
N GLY A 11 -12.53 3.06 -20.33
CA GLY A 11 -12.81 3.42 -21.73
C GLY A 11 -12.40 4.86 -22.03
N TRP A 12 -12.67 5.79 -21.11
CA TRP A 12 -12.24 7.18 -21.23
C TRP A 12 -10.71 7.31 -21.26
N MET A 13 -10.02 6.62 -20.38
CA MET A 13 -8.55 6.61 -20.36
C MET A 13 -7.97 6.02 -21.65
N PHE A 14 -8.57 4.97 -22.20
CA PHE A 14 -8.18 4.43 -23.50
C PHE A 14 -8.38 5.44 -24.62
N LEU A 15 -9.54 6.08 -24.67
CA LEU A 15 -9.84 7.08 -25.69
C LEU A 15 -8.83 8.24 -25.65
N THR A 16 -8.55 8.77 -24.46
CA THR A 16 -7.57 9.86 -24.28
C THR A 16 -6.15 9.43 -24.64
N THR A 17 -5.80 8.16 -24.48
CA THR A 17 -4.49 7.61 -24.88
C THR A 17 -4.37 7.56 -26.40
N VAL A 18 -5.44 7.16 -27.10
CA VAL A 18 -5.47 7.11 -28.58
C VAL A 18 -5.30 8.51 -29.19
N PHE A 19 -5.91 9.53 -28.56
CA PHE A 19 -5.84 10.93 -29.01
C PHE A 19 -4.71 11.72 -28.33
N ALA A 20 -3.73 11.05 -27.73
CA ALA A 20 -2.64 11.72 -27.04
C ALA A 20 -1.71 12.48 -28.02
N MET A 21 -1.30 13.69 -27.64
CA MET A 21 -0.35 14.50 -28.43
C MET A 21 1.04 13.86 -28.54
N TYR A 22 1.42 13.02 -27.53
CA TYR A 22 2.68 12.31 -27.49
C TYR A 22 2.46 10.80 -27.31
N PRO A 23 2.15 10.07 -28.39
CA PRO A 23 1.81 8.65 -28.35
C PRO A 23 2.88 7.77 -27.68
N TRP A 24 4.18 8.04 -27.93
CA TRP A 24 5.29 7.27 -27.36
C TRP A 24 5.37 7.33 -25.83
N MET A 25 4.82 8.38 -25.19
CA MET A 25 4.72 8.47 -23.73
C MET A 25 3.41 7.89 -23.20
N ALA A 26 2.32 8.03 -23.96
CA ALA A 26 0.99 7.63 -23.55
C ALA A 26 0.82 6.10 -23.56
N TRP A 27 1.30 5.39 -24.56
CA TRP A 27 1.16 3.94 -24.69
C TRP A 27 1.85 3.14 -23.57
N PRO A 28 3.08 3.44 -23.15
CA PRO A 28 3.69 2.77 -22.00
C PRO A 28 2.93 3.00 -20.69
N GLN A 29 2.31 4.17 -20.53
CA GLN A 29 1.47 4.44 -19.35
C GLN A 29 0.16 3.68 -19.42
N TRP A 30 -0.47 3.60 -20.61
CA TRP A 30 -1.67 2.80 -20.82
C TRP A 30 -1.43 1.31 -20.51
N ASP A 31 -0.31 0.74 -20.96
CA ASP A 31 0.02 -0.65 -20.67
C ASP A 31 0.10 -0.94 -19.16
N LYS A 32 0.63 -0.01 -18.39
CA LYS A 32 0.64 -0.11 -16.92
C LYS A 32 -0.78 -0.03 -16.34
N VAL A 33 -1.55 0.98 -16.73
CA VAL A 33 -2.91 1.21 -16.24
C VAL A 33 -3.84 0.05 -16.59
N TRP A 34 -3.76 -0.45 -17.82
CA TRP A 34 -4.56 -1.59 -18.26
C TRP A 34 -4.37 -2.82 -17.37
N ARG A 35 -3.14 -3.16 -17.01
CA ARG A 35 -2.84 -4.30 -16.12
C ARG A 35 -3.45 -4.11 -14.73
N ILE A 36 -3.41 -2.88 -14.19
CA ILE A 36 -4.03 -2.57 -12.89
C ILE A 36 -5.55 -2.74 -12.99
N MET A 37 -6.17 -2.17 -14.03
CA MET A 37 -7.62 -2.27 -14.23
C MET A 37 -8.07 -3.71 -14.40
N LEU A 38 -7.34 -4.50 -15.19
CA LEU A 38 -7.63 -5.93 -15.36
C LEU A 38 -7.60 -6.66 -14.01
N MET A 39 -6.54 -6.47 -13.21
CA MET A 39 -6.45 -7.10 -11.89
C MET A 39 -7.55 -6.61 -10.94
N THR A 40 -7.93 -5.33 -11.03
CA THR A 40 -9.05 -4.79 -10.24
C THR A 40 -10.38 -5.45 -10.64
N PHE A 41 -10.65 -5.64 -11.92
CA PHE A 41 -11.86 -6.34 -12.39
C PHE A 41 -11.87 -7.80 -11.96
N VAL A 42 -10.74 -8.51 -12.12
CA VAL A 42 -10.61 -9.90 -11.64
C VAL A 42 -10.87 -9.98 -10.13
N THR A 43 -10.29 -9.06 -9.37
CA THR A 43 -10.50 -8.97 -7.92
C THR A 43 -11.97 -8.75 -7.57
N MET A 44 -12.65 -7.84 -8.25
CA MET A 44 -14.08 -7.58 -8.03
C MET A 44 -14.99 -8.79 -8.38
N ILE A 45 -14.60 -9.60 -9.36
CA ILE A 45 -15.36 -10.80 -9.75
C ILE A 45 -15.11 -11.95 -8.78
N VAL A 46 -13.84 -12.16 -8.39
CA VAL A 46 -13.43 -13.32 -7.58
C VAL A 46 -13.75 -13.13 -6.10
N ILE A 47 -13.67 -11.88 -5.60
CA ILE A 47 -13.78 -11.58 -4.17
C ILE A 47 -15.18 -11.12 -3.81
N ASN A 48 -16.10 -12.10 -3.66
CA ASN A 48 -17.47 -11.85 -3.22
C ASN A 48 -17.72 -12.28 -1.76
N GLU A 49 -16.81 -13.07 -1.16
CA GLU A 49 -16.97 -13.62 0.18
C GLU A 49 -16.00 -12.96 1.16
N ARG A 50 -16.43 -12.79 2.43
CA ARG A 50 -15.62 -12.18 3.49
C ARG A 50 -14.30 -12.91 3.72
N GLU A 51 -14.30 -14.21 3.59
CA GLU A 51 -13.11 -15.03 3.75
C GLU A 51 -12.07 -14.74 2.67
N ARG A 52 -12.51 -14.60 1.42
CA ARG A 52 -11.62 -14.25 0.30
C ARG A 52 -11.04 -12.83 0.44
N VAL A 53 -11.85 -11.88 0.93
CA VAL A 53 -11.37 -10.53 1.28
C VAL A 53 -10.28 -10.61 2.35
N HIS A 54 -10.47 -11.44 3.37
CA HIS A 54 -9.48 -11.62 4.42
C HIS A 54 -8.16 -12.15 3.86
N TRP A 55 -8.20 -13.20 3.04
CA TRP A 55 -7.01 -13.76 2.41
C TRP A 55 -6.31 -12.76 1.49
N LEU A 56 -7.07 -11.94 0.73
CA LEU A 56 -6.50 -10.85 -0.07
C LEU A 56 -5.73 -9.86 0.81
N VAL A 57 -6.33 -9.43 1.93
CA VAL A 57 -5.68 -8.52 2.89
C VAL A 57 -4.41 -9.15 3.46
N VAL A 58 -4.44 -10.44 3.82
CA VAL A 58 -3.25 -11.16 4.31
C VAL A 58 -2.13 -11.14 3.28
N VAL A 59 -2.43 -11.50 2.03
CA VAL A 59 -1.43 -11.56 0.95
C VAL A 59 -0.83 -10.17 0.69
N ILE A 60 -1.66 -9.13 0.56
CA ILE A 60 -1.19 -7.76 0.33
C ILE A 60 -0.34 -7.28 1.51
N ALA A 61 -0.83 -7.47 2.74
CA ALA A 61 -0.13 -7.00 3.93
C ALA A 61 1.24 -7.69 4.10
N LEU A 62 1.31 -9.01 3.91
CA LEU A 62 2.57 -9.75 4.04
C LEU A 62 3.54 -9.43 2.91
N SER A 63 3.07 -9.29 1.68
CA SER A 63 3.91 -8.93 0.53
C SER A 63 4.54 -7.55 0.71
N LEU A 64 3.77 -6.56 1.14
CA LEU A 64 4.28 -5.22 1.40
C LEU A 64 5.12 -5.15 2.68
N ALA A 65 4.75 -5.91 3.72
CA ALA A 65 5.53 -6.02 4.94
C ALA A 65 6.95 -6.56 4.70
N PHE A 66 7.12 -7.48 3.74
CA PHE A 66 8.43 -7.95 3.33
C PHE A 66 9.33 -6.79 2.88
N TYR A 67 8.82 -5.90 2.04
CA TYR A 67 9.55 -4.70 1.62
C TYR A 67 9.74 -3.70 2.76
N GLY A 68 8.76 -3.58 3.66
CA GLY A 68 8.85 -2.75 4.85
C GLY A 68 9.95 -3.22 5.80
N VAL A 69 10.00 -4.52 6.09
CA VAL A 69 11.04 -5.13 6.94
C VAL A 69 12.41 -4.98 6.29
N LYS A 70 12.55 -5.35 5.00
CA LYS A 70 13.79 -5.20 4.26
C LYS A 70 14.28 -3.74 4.26
N GLY A 71 13.39 -2.78 3.99
CA GLY A 71 13.72 -1.36 4.01
C GLY A 71 14.09 -0.86 5.42
N GLY A 72 13.37 -1.30 6.46
CA GLY A 72 13.66 -0.94 7.84
C GLY A 72 15.01 -1.46 8.31
N VAL A 73 15.32 -2.73 8.02
CA VAL A 73 16.65 -3.30 8.31
C VAL A 73 17.76 -2.55 7.56
N PHE A 74 17.54 -2.25 6.26
CA PHE A 74 18.48 -1.48 5.46
C PHE A 74 18.80 -0.11 6.09
N VAL A 75 17.79 0.62 6.54
CA VAL A 75 17.99 1.91 7.23
C VAL A 75 18.78 1.76 8.53
N LEU A 76 18.48 0.74 9.32
CA LEU A 76 19.16 0.48 10.59
C LEU A 76 20.62 0.02 10.44
N THR A 77 20.94 -0.68 9.33
CA THR A 77 22.30 -1.18 9.06
C THR A 77 23.22 -0.16 8.37
N GLY A 78 22.85 1.12 8.39
CA GLY A 78 23.68 2.20 7.84
C GLY A 78 23.24 2.73 6.48
N GLY A 79 22.16 2.19 5.91
CA GLY A 79 21.58 2.68 4.65
C GLY A 79 20.78 3.98 4.78
N ALA A 80 20.81 4.64 5.95
CA ALA A 80 20.03 5.87 6.21
C ALA A 80 20.37 7.05 5.29
N SER A 81 21.57 7.07 4.71
CA SER A 81 21.99 8.07 3.71
C SER A 81 21.39 7.83 2.31
N HIS A 82 20.83 6.66 2.07
CA HIS A 82 20.25 6.27 0.80
C HIS A 82 18.74 6.13 0.91
N ASN A 83 18.01 6.57 -0.12
CA ASN A 83 16.56 6.46 -0.14
C ASN A 83 16.09 5.01 -0.27
N VAL A 84 15.16 4.59 0.56
CA VAL A 84 14.43 3.34 0.37
C VAL A 84 13.56 3.48 -0.88
N ARG A 85 13.75 2.57 -1.84
CA ARG A 85 13.00 2.47 -3.09
C ARG A 85 12.33 1.12 -3.21
N GLY A 86 11.29 1.06 -4.02
CA GLY A 86 10.63 -0.19 -4.36
C GLY A 86 11.39 -0.99 -5.42
N PRO A 87 10.85 -2.14 -5.84
CA PRO A 87 11.44 -2.96 -6.90
C PRO A 87 11.46 -2.19 -8.23
N ASN A 88 12.61 -2.22 -8.91
CA ASN A 88 12.78 -1.55 -10.19
C ASN A 88 11.75 -2.02 -11.22
N GLY A 89 11.17 -1.09 -11.97
CA GLY A 89 10.18 -1.39 -13.00
C GLY A 89 8.78 -1.71 -12.47
N SER A 90 8.55 -1.64 -11.15
CA SER A 90 7.22 -1.79 -10.55
C SER A 90 6.50 -0.43 -10.40
N PHE A 91 5.19 -0.47 -10.08
CA PHE A 91 4.43 0.74 -9.76
C PHE A 91 4.87 1.44 -8.48
N ILE A 92 5.59 0.73 -7.61
CA ILE A 92 6.09 1.21 -6.33
C ILE A 92 7.61 1.44 -6.34
N ASP A 93 8.22 1.55 -7.53
CA ASP A 93 9.66 1.81 -7.69
C ASP A 93 10.06 3.15 -7.07
N ASP A 94 9.24 4.19 -7.27
CA ASP A 94 9.49 5.52 -6.72
C ASP A 94 9.35 5.56 -5.20
N ARG A 95 10.20 6.38 -4.56
CA ARG A 95 10.22 6.59 -3.10
C ARG A 95 8.89 7.07 -2.50
N ASN A 96 8.10 7.84 -3.27
CA ASN A 96 6.80 8.31 -2.80
C ASN A 96 5.77 7.18 -2.83
N SER A 97 5.76 6.42 -3.92
CA SER A 97 4.84 5.30 -4.12
C SER A 97 5.08 4.18 -3.11
N ILE A 98 6.34 3.79 -2.89
CA ILE A 98 6.67 2.78 -1.86
C ILE A 98 6.36 3.31 -0.45
N GLY A 99 6.66 4.58 -0.15
CA GLY A 99 6.34 5.19 1.13
C GLY A 99 4.84 5.15 1.44
N LEU A 100 4.00 5.48 0.45
CA LEU A 100 2.54 5.41 0.58
C LEU A 100 2.06 3.98 0.79
N ALA A 101 2.55 3.03 0.00
CA ALA A 101 2.21 1.61 0.15
C ALA A 101 2.58 1.07 1.54
N LEU A 102 3.75 1.43 2.06
CA LEU A 102 4.20 1.02 3.39
C LEU A 102 3.35 1.64 4.51
N ILE A 103 2.92 2.89 4.39
CA ILE A 103 2.01 3.51 5.36
C ILE A 103 0.68 2.76 5.40
N MET A 104 0.12 2.40 4.24
CA MET A 104 -1.12 1.62 4.17
C MET A 104 -0.97 0.22 4.76
N THR A 105 0.24 -0.34 4.76
CA THR A 105 0.53 -1.67 5.31
C THR A 105 0.48 -1.70 6.84
N VAL A 106 0.84 -0.62 7.52
CA VAL A 106 0.89 -0.56 8.99
C VAL A 106 -0.48 -0.90 9.64
N PRO A 107 -1.61 -0.27 9.26
CA PRO A 107 -2.91 -0.63 9.81
C PRO A 107 -3.35 -2.05 9.44
N LEU A 108 -2.95 -2.58 8.29
CA LEU A 108 -3.25 -3.96 7.90
C LEU A 108 -2.50 -4.96 8.78
N LEU A 109 -1.22 -4.72 9.08
CA LEU A 109 -0.45 -5.54 10.03
C LEU A 109 -1.06 -5.50 11.43
N TRP A 110 -1.52 -4.33 11.87
CA TRP A 110 -2.21 -4.19 13.14
C TRP A 110 -3.51 -5.00 13.19
N TYR A 111 -4.30 -4.95 12.11
CA TYR A 111 -5.50 -5.74 11.97
C TYR A 111 -5.22 -7.25 12.01
N LEU A 112 -4.22 -7.72 11.27
CA LEU A 112 -3.81 -9.13 11.26
C LEU A 112 -3.33 -9.58 12.64
N ARG A 113 -2.55 -8.75 13.34
CA ARG A 113 -2.14 -9.04 14.73
C ARG A 113 -3.30 -9.36 15.64
N LEU A 114 -4.42 -8.65 15.51
CA LEU A 114 -5.60 -8.86 16.37
C LEU A 114 -6.28 -10.20 16.11
N GLN A 115 -6.10 -10.79 14.95
CA GLN A 115 -6.71 -12.08 14.58
C GLN A 115 -5.82 -13.28 14.92
N LEU A 116 -4.53 -13.07 15.15
CA LEU A 116 -3.59 -14.14 15.46
C LEU A 116 -3.75 -14.61 16.91
N LYS A 117 -3.88 -15.92 17.09
CA LYS A 117 -3.95 -16.57 18.40
C LYS A 117 -2.54 -16.79 18.99
N ASN A 118 -1.55 -17.04 18.15
CA ASN A 118 -0.17 -17.32 18.56
C ASN A 118 0.55 -16.04 19.00
N VAL A 119 1.06 -16.03 20.22
CA VAL A 119 1.76 -14.88 20.83
C VAL A 119 3.02 -14.51 20.03
N LEU A 120 3.79 -15.51 19.56
CA LEU A 120 5.00 -15.26 18.77
C LEU A 120 4.68 -14.54 17.46
N MET A 121 3.65 -14.99 16.75
CA MET A 121 3.19 -14.34 15.50
C MET A 121 2.65 -12.92 15.77
N ARG A 122 2.02 -12.66 16.91
CA ARG A 122 1.58 -11.31 17.29
C ARG A 122 2.76 -10.36 17.48
N TRP A 123 3.83 -10.82 18.11
CA TRP A 123 5.05 -10.02 18.30
C TRP A 123 5.80 -9.80 16.98
N SER A 124 5.85 -10.81 16.09
CA SER A 124 6.46 -10.64 14.78
C SER A 124 5.73 -9.59 13.93
N MET A 125 4.39 -9.51 14.00
CA MET A 125 3.62 -8.46 13.31
C MET A 125 3.91 -7.05 13.86
N ILE A 126 4.14 -6.93 15.18
CA ILE A 126 4.54 -5.65 15.78
C ILE A 126 5.93 -5.25 15.29
N GLY A 127 6.88 -6.18 15.32
CA GLY A 127 8.24 -5.95 14.83
C GLY A 127 8.25 -5.56 13.35
N ALA A 128 7.50 -6.27 12.52
CA ALA A 128 7.34 -5.93 11.12
C ALA A 128 6.73 -4.54 10.92
N GLY A 129 5.71 -4.17 11.71
CA GLY A 129 5.11 -2.85 11.68
C GLY A 129 6.09 -1.74 12.08
N ALA A 130 6.87 -1.96 13.14
CA ALA A 130 7.90 -1.00 13.58
C ALA A 130 8.99 -0.82 12.50
N LEU A 131 9.50 -1.91 11.92
CA LEU A 131 10.47 -1.84 10.82
C LEU A 131 9.89 -1.15 9.59
N THR A 132 8.61 -1.39 9.30
CA THR A 132 7.91 -0.70 8.20
C THR A 132 7.82 0.80 8.44
N LEU A 133 7.56 1.25 9.67
CA LEU A 133 7.57 2.68 10.02
C LEU A 133 8.96 3.29 9.84
N ILE A 134 10.02 2.59 10.26
CA ILE A 134 11.41 3.02 10.04
C ILE A 134 11.70 3.11 8.52
N ALA A 135 11.24 2.13 7.73
CA ALA A 135 11.38 2.16 6.28
C ALA A 135 10.68 3.38 5.66
N VAL A 136 9.47 3.74 6.12
CA VAL A 136 8.74 4.93 5.66
C VAL A 136 9.57 6.20 5.87
N ILE A 137 10.18 6.35 7.05
CA ILE A 137 11.07 7.49 7.33
C ILE A 137 12.28 7.45 6.38
N GLY A 138 12.86 6.27 6.16
CA GLY A 138 13.99 6.06 5.24
C GLY A 138 13.69 6.27 3.76
N THR A 139 12.42 6.43 3.34
CA THR A 139 12.10 6.84 1.97
C THR A 139 12.46 8.30 1.69
N HIS A 140 12.68 9.13 2.72
CA HIS A 140 12.88 10.57 2.62
C HIS A 140 11.81 11.26 1.75
N SER A 141 10.59 10.73 1.75
CA SER A 141 9.46 11.27 1.00
C SER A 141 8.64 12.22 1.85
N ARG A 142 8.53 13.47 1.43
CA ARG A 142 7.68 14.47 2.10
C ARG A 142 6.21 14.04 2.14
N GLY A 143 5.72 13.47 1.01
CA GLY A 143 4.35 12.95 0.92
C GLY A 143 4.09 11.78 1.87
N ALA A 144 5.05 10.86 2.00
CA ALA A 144 4.95 9.75 2.95
C ALA A 144 4.95 10.26 4.40
N LEU A 145 5.76 11.25 4.75
CA LEU A 145 5.75 11.83 6.11
C LEU A 145 4.41 12.50 6.44
N VAL A 146 3.83 13.26 5.51
CA VAL A 146 2.50 13.85 5.69
C VAL A 146 1.43 12.76 5.87
N GLY A 147 1.48 11.70 5.05
CA GLY A 147 0.59 10.55 5.18
C GLY A 147 0.74 9.83 6.54
N LEU A 148 1.97 9.68 7.03
CA LEU A 148 2.26 9.08 8.34
C LEU A 148 1.66 9.91 9.48
N VAL A 149 1.83 11.24 9.43
CA VAL A 149 1.24 12.17 10.43
C VAL A 149 -0.29 12.09 10.38
N ALA A 150 -0.89 12.14 9.19
CA ALA A 150 -2.34 12.04 9.02
C ALA A 150 -2.89 10.71 9.57
N MET A 151 -2.22 9.59 9.28
CA MET A 151 -2.58 8.28 9.83
C MET A 151 -2.46 8.27 11.35
N GLY A 152 -1.37 8.80 11.92
CA GLY A 152 -1.17 8.90 13.36
C GLY A 152 -2.27 9.72 14.05
N LEU A 153 -2.60 10.89 13.50
CA LEU A 153 -3.69 11.73 14.00
C LEU A 153 -5.04 11.00 13.95
N PHE A 154 -5.33 10.31 12.85
CA PHE A 154 -6.56 9.53 12.74
C PHE A 154 -6.67 8.44 13.82
N PHE A 155 -5.58 7.71 14.09
CA PHE A 155 -5.57 6.71 15.15
C PHE A 155 -5.72 7.33 16.54
N LEU A 156 -5.08 8.47 16.80
CA LEU A 156 -5.23 9.20 18.07
C LEU A 156 -6.67 9.69 18.29
N MET A 157 -7.28 10.26 17.26
CA MET A 157 -8.69 10.69 17.33
C MET A 157 -9.62 9.53 17.60
N LYS A 158 -9.40 8.40 16.91
CA LYS A 158 -10.22 7.19 17.11
C LYS A 158 -9.99 6.53 18.48
N ALA A 159 -8.78 6.55 19.00
CA ALA A 159 -8.46 6.09 20.35
C ALA A 159 -9.15 6.96 21.40
N ARG A 160 -9.10 8.29 21.25
CA ARG A 160 -9.75 9.25 22.18
C ARG A 160 -11.26 9.03 22.28
N ASN A 161 -11.92 8.77 21.15
CA ASN A 161 -13.37 8.50 21.16
C ASN A 161 -13.75 7.19 21.85
N ARG A 162 -12.84 6.22 22.00
CA ARG A 162 -13.08 5.02 22.80
C ARG A 162 -12.96 5.25 24.31
N PHE A 163 -12.13 6.21 24.74
CA PHE A 163 -12.01 6.60 26.15
C PHE A 163 -13.15 7.53 26.61
N SER A 164 -13.91 8.14 25.70
CA SER A 164 -15.08 8.98 26.03
C SER A 164 -16.39 8.19 26.20
N VAL A 165 -16.39 6.87 26.00
CA VAL A 165 -17.59 6.02 26.06
C VAL A 165 -17.51 5.05 27.26
N ILE A 166 -16.49 5.18 28.11
CA ILE A 166 -16.39 4.55 29.44
C ILE A 166 -16.60 5.63 30.51
#